data_ba62a78eec380ffc12a97fa300271d4c
#
_entry.id   ba62a78eec380ffc12a97fa300271d4c
#
_cell.length_a   1.000
_cell.length_b   1.000
_cell.length_c   1.000
_cell.angle_alpha   90.00
_cell.angle_beta   90.00
_cell.angle_gamma   90.00
#
_symmetry.space_group_name_H-M   'P 1'
#
loop_
_entity.id
_entity.type
_entity.pdbx_description
1 polymer ?
#
loop_
_entity_poly.entity_id
_entity_poly.type
_entity_poly.pdbx_seq_one_letter_code
_entity_poly.pdbx_strand_id
1 'polypeptide(L)'
;MTNKIDFNDRMLSLGLARVSEAAAIASADLIGRGDEKAADQAAVNAMRDQLNKLDISGVVVIGEGERDEAPMLYIGEEVGSGHGPGVDIALDPLEGTTLTAKDMPNALTVIAMGPRGSMLHAPDVYMEKLAIGPGYKTDLVSLEMSPRERILALAKAKKCEAKDITVCVLDRPRHQKIIEDVRSTGAAIRLITDGDVAGVMHCAEPSTTGIDIYMGIGGAPEGVLAAAALKCMGGQIYGRLIFRNDDEKARAIKAGIKDFDRIYTKDEMVTQDVIFAATGVTGGSLLPAIKREVGFVTTETILMRSKTGSIRRMIYKNPTG
;
A
#
# COMPACT_ATOMS: atom_id res chain seq x y z
N MET A 1 -25.02 -24.93 -12.60
CA MET A 1 -24.51 -23.59 -12.98
C MET A 1 -24.53 -22.78 -11.72
N THR A 2 -23.40 -22.61 -11.06
CA THR A 2 -23.26 -21.72 -9.91
C THR A 2 -23.38 -20.29 -10.45
N ASN A 3 -24.42 -19.56 -10.07
CA ASN A 3 -24.53 -18.14 -10.32
C ASN A 3 -23.28 -17.46 -9.70
N LYS A 4 -22.29 -17.11 -10.54
CA LYS A 4 -21.17 -16.27 -10.09
C LYS A 4 -21.78 -14.93 -9.72
N ILE A 5 -21.77 -14.61 -8.44
CA ILE A 5 -22.15 -13.27 -7.96
C ILE A 5 -21.02 -12.34 -8.41
N ASP A 6 -21.36 -11.34 -9.22
CA ASP A 6 -20.38 -10.39 -9.75
C ASP A 6 -19.83 -9.48 -8.65
N PHE A 7 -18.55 -9.13 -8.75
CA PHE A 7 -17.91 -8.17 -7.88
C PHE A 7 -18.59 -6.80 -8.02
N ASN A 8 -19.31 -6.39 -6.96
CA ASN A 8 -19.97 -5.10 -6.89
C ASN A 8 -19.17 -4.12 -6.04
N ASP A 9 -18.17 -3.47 -6.67
CA ASP A 9 -17.27 -2.52 -6.06
C ASP A 9 -18.00 -1.38 -5.31
N ARG A 10 -19.18 -0.98 -5.79
CA ARG A 10 -19.96 0.10 -5.17
C ARG A 10 -20.55 -0.32 -3.82
N MET A 11 -21.05 -1.54 -3.71
CA MET A 11 -21.68 -2.03 -2.48
C MET A 11 -20.63 -2.36 -1.41
N LEU A 12 -19.48 -2.87 -1.83
CA LEU A 12 -18.40 -3.30 -0.92
C LEU A 12 -17.54 -2.14 -0.39
N SER A 13 -17.58 -0.97 -1.06
CA SER A 13 -16.68 0.15 -0.73
C SER A 13 -16.78 0.61 0.73
N LEU A 14 -17.99 0.84 1.25
CA LEU A 14 -18.17 1.29 2.65
C LEU A 14 -17.78 0.19 3.65
N GLY A 15 -18.05 -1.07 3.31
CA GLY A 15 -17.62 -2.21 4.11
C GLY A 15 -16.10 -2.23 4.26
N LEU A 16 -15.37 -2.01 3.16
CA LEU A 16 -13.91 -1.99 3.15
C LEU A 16 -13.34 -0.82 3.98
N ALA A 17 -13.96 0.37 3.91
CA ALA A 17 -13.58 1.49 4.75
C ALA A 17 -13.71 1.15 6.24
N ARG A 18 -14.81 0.52 6.66
CA ARG A 18 -15.01 0.08 8.06
C ARG A 18 -13.98 -0.92 8.52
N VAL A 19 -13.49 -1.78 7.64
CA VAL A 19 -12.41 -2.73 7.95
C VAL A 19 -11.12 -1.99 8.31
N SER A 20 -10.69 -1.01 7.48
CA SER A 20 -9.49 -0.22 7.77
C SER A 20 -9.67 0.70 8.99
N GLU A 21 -10.85 1.29 9.17
CA GLU A 21 -11.18 2.11 10.34
C GLU A 21 -11.07 1.33 11.65
N ALA A 22 -11.58 0.10 11.68
CA ALA A 22 -11.53 -0.74 12.88
C ALA A 22 -10.09 -1.11 13.28
N ALA A 23 -9.26 -1.47 12.32
CA ALA A 23 -7.84 -1.75 12.56
C ALA A 23 -7.10 -0.50 13.08
N ALA A 24 -7.35 0.66 12.47
CA ALA A 24 -6.77 1.91 12.89
C ALA A 24 -7.19 2.30 14.33
N ILE A 25 -8.46 2.14 14.69
CA ILE A 25 -8.97 2.43 16.04
C ILE A 25 -8.31 1.50 17.06
N ALA A 26 -8.18 0.21 16.74
CA ALA A 26 -7.60 -0.78 17.66
C ALA A 26 -6.10 -0.53 17.91
N SER A 27 -5.33 -0.18 16.87
CA SER A 27 -3.90 0.11 17.02
C SER A 27 -3.62 1.47 17.69
N ALA A 28 -4.57 2.41 17.63
CA ALA A 28 -4.40 3.76 18.18
C ALA A 28 -4.20 3.79 19.71
N ASP A 29 -4.68 2.79 20.46
CA ASP A 29 -4.45 2.67 21.90
C ASP A 29 -2.99 2.38 22.24
N LEU A 30 -2.22 1.94 21.26
CA LEU A 30 -0.84 1.52 21.39
C LEU A 30 0.17 2.53 20.79
N ILE A 31 -0.31 3.68 20.31
CA ILE A 31 0.55 4.78 19.83
C ILE A 31 1.48 5.23 20.97
N GLY A 32 2.78 5.28 20.67
CA GLY A 32 3.82 5.72 21.62
C GLY A 32 4.05 4.78 22.82
N ARG A 33 3.59 3.53 22.75
CA ARG A 33 3.74 2.54 23.83
C ARG A 33 5.02 1.70 23.72
N GLY A 34 5.74 1.79 22.59
CA GLY A 34 6.98 1.05 22.37
C GLY A 34 6.81 -0.43 22.06
N ASP A 35 5.59 -0.92 21.90
CA ASP A 35 5.28 -2.32 21.60
C ASP A 35 4.69 -2.47 20.18
N GLU A 36 5.59 -2.69 19.22
CA GLU A 36 5.24 -2.86 17.81
C GLU A 36 4.34 -4.08 17.58
N LYS A 37 4.64 -5.20 18.26
CA LYS A 37 3.89 -6.45 18.11
C LYS A 37 2.47 -6.35 18.64
N ALA A 38 2.29 -5.71 19.81
CA ALA A 38 0.96 -5.52 20.37
C ALA A 38 0.11 -4.60 19.49
N ALA A 39 0.71 -3.53 18.92
CA ALA A 39 0.01 -2.62 18.02
C ALA A 39 -0.44 -3.31 16.73
N ASP A 40 0.45 -4.10 16.13
CA ASP A 40 0.18 -4.91 14.97
C ASP A 40 -0.93 -5.95 15.24
N GLN A 41 -0.78 -6.74 16.30
CA GLN A 41 -1.76 -7.77 16.66
C GLN A 41 -3.16 -7.18 16.92
N ALA A 42 -3.25 -5.97 17.51
CA ALA A 42 -4.53 -5.30 17.73
C ALA A 42 -5.20 -4.93 16.38
N ALA A 43 -4.41 -4.41 15.43
CA ALA A 43 -4.88 -4.08 14.09
C ALA A 43 -5.33 -5.34 13.33
N VAL A 44 -4.52 -6.40 13.33
CA VAL A 44 -4.80 -7.71 12.71
C VAL A 44 -6.13 -8.28 13.21
N ASN A 45 -6.32 -8.34 14.53
CA ASN A 45 -7.54 -8.88 15.14
C ASN A 45 -8.79 -8.10 14.69
N ALA A 46 -8.73 -6.77 14.79
CA ALA A 46 -9.85 -5.90 14.44
C ALA A 46 -10.17 -5.94 12.95
N MET A 47 -9.14 -5.96 12.09
CA MET A 47 -9.31 -6.08 10.64
C MET A 47 -9.97 -7.38 10.26
N ARG A 48 -9.49 -8.51 10.78
CA ARG A 48 -10.06 -9.84 10.55
C ARG A 48 -11.52 -9.93 11.00
N ASP A 49 -11.83 -9.44 12.20
CA ASP A 49 -13.19 -9.45 12.74
C ASP A 49 -14.18 -8.68 11.86
N GLN A 50 -13.74 -7.57 11.27
CA GLN A 50 -14.59 -6.79 10.35
C GLN A 50 -14.67 -7.41 8.97
N LEU A 51 -13.58 -7.99 8.45
CA LEU A 51 -13.61 -8.70 7.17
C LEU A 51 -14.61 -9.85 7.20
N ASN A 52 -14.67 -10.62 8.29
CA ASN A 52 -15.57 -11.75 8.43
C ASN A 52 -17.06 -11.39 8.50
N LYS A 53 -17.39 -10.10 8.65
CA LYS A 53 -18.78 -9.59 8.59
C LYS A 53 -19.22 -9.19 7.18
N LEU A 54 -18.30 -9.20 6.21
CA LEU A 54 -18.62 -8.85 4.83
C LEU A 54 -19.20 -10.05 4.08
N ASP A 55 -20.21 -9.82 3.25
CA ASP A 55 -20.79 -10.85 2.36
C ASP A 55 -19.89 -11.04 1.13
N ILE A 56 -18.75 -11.67 1.36
CA ILE A 56 -17.74 -12.03 0.37
C ILE A 56 -17.23 -13.45 0.61
N SER A 57 -16.69 -14.07 -0.43
CA SER A 57 -15.81 -15.23 -0.36
C SER A 57 -14.40 -14.73 -0.67
N GLY A 58 -13.74 -14.17 0.35
CA GLY A 58 -12.42 -13.53 0.23
C GLY A 58 -11.28 -14.53 0.41
N VAL A 59 -10.14 -14.26 -0.25
CA VAL A 59 -8.86 -14.90 0.06
C VAL A 59 -7.82 -13.80 0.19
N VAL A 60 -7.06 -13.86 1.26
CA VAL A 60 -5.90 -12.99 1.47
C VAL A 60 -4.79 -13.42 0.50
N VAL A 61 -4.42 -12.55 -0.42
CA VAL A 61 -3.35 -12.80 -1.41
C VAL A 61 -2.07 -12.03 -1.08
N ILE A 62 -2.21 -10.94 -0.33
CA ILE A 62 -1.14 -10.17 0.33
C ILE A 62 -1.59 -9.93 1.76
N GLY A 63 -0.78 -10.33 2.75
CA GLY A 63 -1.15 -10.26 4.18
C GLY A 63 0.08 -10.37 5.08
N GLU A 64 -0.14 -10.81 6.33
CA GLU A 64 0.82 -10.83 7.44
C GLU A 64 1.86 -11.97 7.37
N GLY A 65 2.25 -12.38 6.18
CA GLY A 65 3.23 -13.46 5.99
C GLY A 65 2.62 -14.81 5.65
N GLU A 66 3.41 -15.85 5.85
CA GLU A 66 3.03 -17.24 5.54
C GLU A 66 2.21 -17.86 6.68
N ARG A 67 1.42 -18.89 6.36
CA ARG A 67 0.51 -19.56 7.31
C ARG A 67 1.17 -20.03 8.61
N ASP A 68 2.42 -20.48 8.53
CA ASP A 68 3.15 -21.03 9.68
C ASP A 68 3.81 -19.94 10.54
N GLU A 69 3.84 -18.69 10.06
CA GLU A 69 4.49 -17.55 10.70
C GLU A 69 3.49 -16.55 11.28
N ALA A 70 2.30 -16.43 10.67
CA ALA A 70 1.27 -15.48 11.08
C ALA A 70 0.06 -16.19 11.70
N PRO A 71 -0.42 -15.77 12.87
CA PRO A 71 -1.59 -16.39 13.52
C PRO A 71 -2.90 -16.11 12.77
N MET A 72 -2.99 -15.02 11.99
CA MET A 72 -4.18 -14.66 11.19
C MET A 72 -3.85 -13.63 10.12
N LEU A 73 -4.73 -13.49 9.12
CA LEU A 73 -4.57 -12.69 7.90
C LEU A 73 -3.34 -13.07 7.08
N TYR A 74 -2.94 -14.35 7.17
CA TYR A 74 -1.84 -14.92 6.39
C TYR A 74 -2.24 -15.13 4.92
N ILE A 75 -1.26 -15.23 4.04
CA ILE A 75 -1.47 -15.51 2.62
C ILE A 75 -2.19 -16.85 2.43
N GLY A 76 -3.35 -16.82 1.78
CA GLY A 76 -4.22 -17.97 1.57
C GLY A 76 -5.34 -18.12 2.61
N GLU A 77 -5.40 -17.27 3.65
CA GLU A 77 -6.52 -17.30 4.61
C GLU A 77 -7.83 -16.92 3.90
N GLU A 78 -8.87 -17.70 4.15
CA GLU A 78 -10.23 -17.40 3.71
C GLU A 78 -10.90 -16.45 4.70
N VAL A 79 -11.49 -15.36 4.20
CA VAL A 79 -12.15 -14.32 5.00
C VAL A 79 -13.50 -13.94 4.39
N GLY A 80 -14.36 -13.33 5.21
CA GLY A 80 -15.74 -13.00 4.85
C GLY A 80 -16.72 -14.05 5.33
N SER A 81 -18.01 -13.86 5.02
CA SER A 81 -19.09 -14.79 5.41
C SER A 81 -19.06 -16.11 4.63
N GLY A 82 -18.21 -16.24 3.60
CA GLY A 82 -18.20 -17.35 2.65
C GLY A 82 -19.30 -17.24 1.59
N HIS A 83 -20.17 -16.25 1.69
CA HIS A 83 -21.23 -15.95 0.73
C HIS A 83 -20.87 -14.70 -0.08
N GLY A 84 -21.47 -14.52 -1.25
CA GLY A 84 -21.18 -13.36 -2.08
C GLY A 84 -20.07 -13.56 -3.13
N PRO A 85 -19.51 -12.47 -3.69
CA PRO A 85 -18.51 -12.58 -4.76
C PRO A 85 -17.19 -13.12 -4.24
N GLY A 86 -16.51 -13.90 -5.11
CA GLY A 86 -15.12 -14.32 -4.89
C GLY A 86 -14.18 -13.14 -5.09
N VAL A 87 -13.38 -12.83 -4.08
CA VAL A 87 -12.47 -11.67 -4.11
C VAL A 87 -11.07 -12.02 -3.62
N ASP A 88 -10.07 -11.31 -4.17
CA ASP A 88 -8.73 -11.21 -3.62
C ASP A 88 -8.67 -10.04 -2.64
N ILE A 89 -8.00 -10.24 -1.52
CA ILE A 89 -7.73 -9.24 -0.50
C ILE A 89 -6.21 -9.05 -0.39
N ALA A 90 -5.76 -7.82 -0.55
CA ALA A 90 -4.41 -7.40 -0.20
C ALA A 90 -4.51 -6.43 0.97
N LEU A 91 -3.74 -6.64 2.03
CA LEU A 91 -3.84 -5.85 3.25
C LEU A 91 -2.49 -5.68 3.95
N ASP A 92 -2.37 -4.60 4.69
CA ASP A 92 -1.43 -4.40 5.78
C ASP A 92 -2.22 -3.73 6.92
N PRO A 93 -2.49 -4.47 8.01
CA PRO A 93 -3.30 -3.97 9.12
C PRO A 93 -2.67 -2.78 9.82
N LEU A 94 -1.34 -2.67 9.81
CA LEU A 94 -0.60 -1.56 10.40
C LEU A 94 0.69 -1.25 9.64
N GLU A 95 0.57 -0.64 8.47
CA GLU A 95 1.68 -0.07 7.69
C GLU A 95 2.45 0.94 8.55
N GLY A 96 3.63 0.55 9.03
CA GLY A 96 4.44 1.33 9.95
C GLY A 96 4.23 1.01 11.43
N THR A 97 4.39 -0.25 11.82
CA THR A 97 4.35 -0.70 13.23
C THR A 97 5.32 0.07 14.11
N THR A 98 6.56 0.29 13.65
CA THR A 98 7.56 1.11 14.32
C THR A 98 7.12 2.57 14.46
N LEU A 99 6.46 3.14 13.45
CA LEU A 99 5.94 4.51 13.51
C LEU A 99 4.88 4.63 14.60
N THR A 100 3.98 3.65 14.68
CA THR A 100 2.94 3.61 15.71
C THR A 100 3.54 3.47 17.12
N ALA A 101 4.45 2.52 17.31
CA ALA A 101 5.04 2.27 18.62
C ALA A 101 5.85 3.48 19.16
N LYS A 102 6.42 4.28 18.27
CA LYS A 102 7.23 5.47 18.61
C LYS A 102 6.49 6.80 18.49
N ASP A 103 5.19 6.80 18.18
CA ASP A 103 4.39 8.00 17.90
C ASP A 103 5.01 8.87 16.79
N MET A 104 5.53 8.22 15.75
CA MET A 104 6.07 8.87 14.56
C MET A 104 4.97 9.02 13.50
N PRO A 105 5.05 10.04 12.63
CA PRO A 105 3.99 10.29 11.64
C PRO A 105 3.96 9.25 10.51
N ASN A 106 2.80 9.17 9.85
CA ASN A 106 2.50 8.39 8.64
C ASN A 106 2.21 6.89 8.83
N ALA A 107 1.91 6.40 10.03
CA ALA A 107 1.35 5.05 10.17
C ALA A 107 -0.11 5.03 9.66
N LEU A 108 -0.43 3.99 8.89
CA LEU A 108 -1.73 3.79 8.23
C LEU A 108 -2.21 2.36 8.43
N THR A 109 -3.48 2.12 8.25
CA THR A 109 -4.01 0.79 7.89
C THR A 109 -4.38 0.81 6.43
N VAL A 110 -4.03 -0.20 5.67
CA VAL A 110 -4.31 -0.25 4.24
C VAL A 110 -4.91 -1.58 3.81
N ILE A 111 -5.88 -1.51 2.89
CA ILE A 111 -6.53 -2.69 2.35
C ILE A 111 -7.00 -2.44 0.91
N ALA A 112 -6.81 -3.42 0.05
CA ALA A 112 -7.34 -3.45 -1.30
C ALA A 112 -8.18 -4.71 -1.52
N MET A 113 -9.24 -4.59 -2.32
CA MET A 113 -10.13 -5.68 -2.70
C MET A 113 -10.41 -5.63 -4.20
N GLY A 114 -10.28 -6.77 -4.86
CA GLY A 114 -10.62 -6.92 -6.28
C GLY A 114 -11.24 -8.28 -6.56
N PRO A 115 -11.72 -8.54 -7.79
CA PRO A 115 -12.19 -9.85 -8.19
C PRO A 115 -11.14 -10.95 -7.96
N ARG A 116 -11.57 -12.16 -7.72
CA ARG A 116 -10.67 -13.32 -7.55
C ARG A 116 -9.69 -13.45 -8.73
N GLY A 117 -8.38 -13.56 -8.43
CA GLY A 117 -7.30 -13.67 -9.41
C GLY A 117 -6.92 -12.34 -10.06
N SER A 118 -7.27 -11.20 -9.43
CA SER A 118 -6.96 -9.87 -9.95
C SER A 118 -5.64 -9.27 -9.47
N MET A 119 -5.04 -9.84 -8.43
CA MET A 119 -3.82 -9.30 -7.82
C MET A 119 -2.66 -10.29 -7.92
N LEU A 120 -1.46 -9.75 -8.09
CA LEU A 120 -0.23 -10.53 -8.06
C LEU A 120 -0.02 -11.13 -6.67
N HIS A 121 0.12 -12.43 -6.59
CA HIS A 121 0.53 -13.13 -5.37
C HIS A 121 2.04 -12.96 -5.18
N ALA A 122 2.43 -11.81 -4.64
CA ALA A 122 3.84 -11.56 -4.36
C ALA A 122 4.24 -12.30 -3.07
N PRO A 123 5.32 -13.10 -3.10
CA PRO A 123 5.85 -13.71 -1.88
C PRO A 123 6.44 -12.62 -0.97
N ASP A 124 6.65 -12.96 0.31
CA ASP A 124 7.36 -12.07 1.24
C ASP A 124 8.86 -12.02 0.89
N VAL A 125 9.18 -11.16 -0.06
CA VAL A 125 10.53 -10.84 -0.54
C VAL A 125 10.63 -9.33 -0.77
N TYR A 126 11.81 -8.84 -1.09
CA TYR A 126 11.97 -7.44 -1.49
C TYR A 126 11.52 -7.20 -2.96
N MET A 127 11.16 -5.95 -3.22
CA MET A 127 10.87 -5.43 -4.56
C MET A 127 11.58 -4.09 -4.75
N GLU A 128 12.33 -3.94 -5.82
CA GLU A 128 12.74 -2.64 -6.33
C GLU A 128 11.51 -1.95 -6.91
N LYS A 129 11.21 -0.74 -6.44
CA LYS A 129 10.01 0.03 -6.79
C LYS A 129 10.37 1.39 -7.34
N LEU A 130 9.68 1.78 -8.40
CA LEU A 130 9.73 3.09 -9.03
C LEU A 130 8.30 3.56 -9.29
N ALA A 131 7.92 4.72 -8.76
CA ALA A 131 6.57 5.24 -8.98
C ALA A 131 6.55 6.74 -9.28
N ILE A 132 5.63 7.15 -10.16
CA ILE A 132 5.33 8.54 -10.50
C ILE A 132 3.81 8.77 -10.53
N GLY A 133 3.41 10.02 -10.40
CA GLY A 133 2.01 10.43 -10.46
C GLY A 133 1.35 10.25 -11.83
N PRO A 134 0.07 10.65 -11.94
CA PRO A 134 -0.69 10.59 -13.18
C PRO A 134 -0.26 11.67 -14.20
N GLY A 135 -0.75 11.53 -15.43
CA GLY A 135 -0.58 12.55 -16.48
C GLY A 135 0.69 12.41 -17.32
N TYR A 136 1.54 11.43 -17.05
CA TYR A 136 2.74 11.15 -17.84
C TYR A 136 2.52 9.98 -18.81
N LYS A 137 3.30 9.98 -19.92
CA LYS A 137 3.32 8.85 -20.83
C LYS A 137 3.81 7.60 -20.11
N THR A 138 3.28 6.46 -20.48
CA THR A 138 3.84 5.16 -20.14
C THR A 138 5.30 5.14 -20.62
N ASP A 139 6.19 4.54 -19.87
CA ASP A 139 7.62 4.45 -20.15
C ASP A 139 8.40 5.79 -20.09
N LEU A 140 7.85 6.83 -19.47
CA LEU A 140 8.61 8.05 -19.19
C LEU A 140 9.83 7.75 -18.32
N VAL A 141 9.66 6.84 -17.36
CA VAL A 141 10.69 6.33 -16.46
C VAL A 141 10.64 4.79 -16.41
N SER A 142 11.77 4.16 -16.15
CA SER A 142 11.86 2.70 -16.07
C SER A 142 12.88 2.28 -15.01
N LEU A 143 12.80 1.02 -14.53
CA LEU A 143 13.78 0.45 -13.61
C LEU A 143 15.16 0.25 -14.27
N GLU A 144 15.24 0.22 -15.59
CA GLU A 144 16.50 0.12 -16.34
C GLU A 144 17.27 1.45 -16.43
N MET A 145 16.60 2.58 -16.16
CA MET A 145 17.23 3.90 -16.14
C MET A 145 17.92 4.11 -14.77
N SER A 146 19.03 4.84 -14.78
CA SER A 146 19.66 5.33 -13.54
C SER A 146 18.74 6.33 -12.81
N PRO A 147 18.91 6.53 -11.47
CA PRO A 147 18.17 7.55 -10.74
C PRO A 147 18.27 8.94 -11.36
N ARG A 148 19.45 9.30 -11.86
CA ARG A 148 19.69 10.58 -12.58
C ARG A 148 18.84 10.69 -13.84
N GLU A 149 18.81 9.65 -14.68
CA GLU A 149 18.02 9.67 -15.94
C GLU A 149 16.53 9.77 -15.64
N ARG A 150 16.02 9.08 -14.63
CA ARG A 150 14.61 9.15 -14.19
C ARG A 150 14.23 10.57 -13.78
N ILE A 151 15.07 11.26 -12.98
CA ILE A 151 14.85 12.63 -12.54
C ILE A 151 14.85 13.58 -13.73
N LEU A 152 15.82 13.49 -14.62
CA LEU A 152 15.92 14.38 -15.79
C LEU A 152 14.74 14.18 -16.75
N ALA A 153 14.30 12.94 -16.97
CA ALA A 153 13.13 12.62 -17.78
C ALA A 153 11.85 13.25 -17.19
N LEU A 154 11.67 13.10 -15.88
CA LEU A 154 10.51 13.65 -15.17
C LEU A 154 10.53 15.18 -15.16
N ALA A 155 11.69 15.82 -14.88
CA ALA A 155 11.85 17.26 -14.90
C ALA A 155 11.52 17.84 -16.29
N LYS A 156 12.02 17.19 -17.35
CA LYS A 156 11.68 17.56 -18.75
C LYS A 156 10.18 17.47 -19.00
N ALA A 157 9.52 16.40 -18.57
CA ALA A 157 8.07 16.22 -18.73
C ALA A 157 7.26 17.26 -17.96
N LYS A 158 7.71 17.64 -16.75
CA LYS A 158 7.13 18.70 -15.93
C LYS A 158 7.47 20.12 -16.43
N LYS A 159 8.41 20.27 -17.38
CA LYS A 159 8.94 21.56 -17.84
C LYS A 159 9.57 22.39 -16.70
N CYS A 160 10.33 21.74 -15.84
CA CYS A 160 11.05 22.32 -14.72
C CYS A 160 12.51 21.85 -14.68
N GLU A 161 13.30 22.31 -13.74
CA GLU A 161 14.69 21.88 -13.56
C GLU A 161 14.74 20.66 -12.62
N ALA A 162 15.87 19.92 -12.64
CA ALA A 162 16.04 18.76 -11.74
C ALA A 162 15.94 19.16 -10.25
N LYS A 163 16.37 20.35 -9.87
CA LYS A 163 16.30 20.87 -8.50
C LYS A 163 14.86 21.04 -7.97
N ASP A 164 13.89 21.15 -8.90
CA ASP A 164 12.46 21.32 -8.58
C ASP A 164 11.75 19.95 -8.41
N ILE A 165 12.47 18.84 -8.58
CA ILE A 165 11.96 17.48 -8.35
C ILE A 165 12.25 17.06 -6.92
N THR A 166 11.25 16.48 -6.26
CA THR A 166 11.41 15.85 -4.95
C THR A 166 11.25 14.33 -5.08
N VAL A 167 12.28 13.61 -4.67
CA VAL A 167 12.34 12.15 -4.66
C VAL A 167 12.03 11.62 -3.26
N CYS A 168 11.10 10.68 -3.13
CA CYS A 168 10.86 9.95 -1.88
C CYS A 168 11.68 8.66 -1.89
N VAL A 169 12.41 8.40 -0.79
CA VAL A 169 13.26 7.21 -0.61
C VAL A 169 13.17 6.74 0.84
N LEU A 170 13.11 5.43 1.07
CA LEU A 170 13.28 4.87 2.41
C LEU A 170 14.71 5.11 2.93
N ASP A 171 14.83 5.63 4.15
CA ASP A 171 16.13 5.83 4.81
C ASP A 171 16.68 4.49 5.31
N ARG A 172 17.36 3.79 4.44
CA ARG A 172 17.98 2.48 4.68
C ARG A 172 19.39 2.43 4.08
N PRO A 173 20.34 1.75 4.70
CA PRO A 173 21.71 1.64 4.16
C PRO A 173 21.77 1.16 2.71
N ARG A 174 20.84 0.28 2.30
CA ARG A 174 20.77 -0.23 0.92
C ARG A 174 20.44 0.84 -0.13
N HIS A 175 19.97 2.02 0.28
CA HIS A 175 19.62 3.12 -0.63
C HIS A 175 20.68 4.22 -0.73
N GLN A 176 21.83 4.07 -0.05
CA GLN A 176 22.89 5.09 -0.02
C GLN A 176 23.28 5.54 -1.43
N LYS A 177 23.44 4.58 -2.36
CA LYS A 177 23.78 4.91 -3.75
C LYS A 177 22.67 5.69 -4.46
N ILE A 178 21.41 5.32 -4.27
CA ILE A 178 20.27 6.06 -4.84
C ILE A 178 20.27 7.48 -4.32
N ILE A 179 20.46 7.67 -3.00
CA ILE A 179 20.49 8.99 -2.35
C ILE A 179 21.63 9.86 -2.92
N GLU A 180 22.83 9.31 -3.10
CA GLU A 180 23.97 9.99 -3.69
C GLU A 180 23.69 10.40 -5.14
N ASP A 181 23.17 9.48 -5.94
CA ASP A 181 22.85 9.72 -7.36
C ASP A 181 21.79 10.83 -7.48
N VAL A 182 20.75 10.81 -6.63
CA VAL A 182 19.71 11.86 -6.59
C VAL A 182 20.30 13.21 -6.23
N ARG A 183 21.08 13.28 -5.13
CA ARG A 183 21.75 14.53 -4.69
C ARG A 183 22.65 15.12 -5.76
N SER A 184 23.31 14.27 -6.54
CA SER A 184 24.19 14.73 -7.65
C SER A 184 23.45 15.49 -8.75
N THR A 185 22.11 15.37 -8.83
CA THR A 185 21.28 16.09 -9.80
C THR A 185 20.81 17.45 -9.27
N GLY A 186 20.96 17.73 -7.99
CA GLY A 186 20.39 18.87 -7.29
C GLY A 186 18.93 18.69 -6.86
N ALA A 187 18.29 17.53 -7.14
CA ALA A 187 16.93 17.23 -6.73
C ALA A 187 16.82 17.12 -5.20
N ALA A 188 15.66 17.48 -4.66
CA ALA A 188 15.35 17.33 -3.25
C ALA A 188 15.02 15.86 -2.91
N ILE A 189 15.29 15.46 -1.66
CA ILE A 189 14.98 14.12 -1.17
C ILE A 189 14.11 14.22 0.07
N ARG A 190 12.99 13.49 0.07
CA ARG A 190 12.20 13.17 1.25
C ARG A 190 12.59 11.80 1.73
N LEU A 191 13.35 11.71 2.81
CA LEU A 191 13.64 10.44 3.47
C LEU A 191 12.48 10.05 4.38
N ILE A 192 12.02 8.82 4.25
CA ILE A 192 11.01 8.21 5.14
C ILE A 192 11.64 7.02 5.85
N THR A 193 11.33 6.84 7.12
CA THR A 193 11.90 5.75 7.92
C THR A 193 11.11 4.45 7.76
N ASP A 194 9.84 4.53 7.38
CA ASP A 194 8.93 3.42 7.16
C ASP A 194 7.73 3.88 6.33
N GLY A 195 6.81 2.95 5.93
CA GLY A 195 5.57 3.31 5.26
C GLY A 195 5.74 3.60 3.77
N ASP A 196 6.25 2.64 3.00
CA ASP A 196 6.51 2.87 1.58
C ASP A 196 5.25 2.85 0.71
N VAL A 197 4.14 2.26 1.16
CA VAL A 197 2.84 2.39 0.49
C VAL A 197 2.41 3.87 0.46
N ALA A 198 2.47 4.55 1.62
CA ALA A 198 2.21 5.98 1.70
C ALA A 198 3.19 6.79 0.86
N GLY A 199 4.49 6.43 0.90
CA GLY A 199 5.53 7.06 0.09
C GLY A 199 5.25 7.01 -1.41
N VAL A 200 4.76 5.89 -1.91
CA VAL A 200 4.32 5.72 -3.31
C VAL A 200 3.05 6.52 -3.59
N MET A 201 2.06 6.48 -2.71
CA MET A 201 0.80 7.22 -2.89
C MET A 201 1.02 8.74 -2.97
N HIS A 202 2.00 9.26 -2.24
CA HIS A 202 2.35 10.69 -2.28
C HIS A 202 2.71 11.17 -3.68
N CYS A 203 3.29 10.32 -4.54
CA CYS A 203 3.64 10.69 -5.92
C CYS A 203 2.42 10.97 -6.79
N ALA A 204 1.24 10.48 -6.42
CA ALA A 204 0.02 10.69 -7.18
C ALA A 204 -0.64 12.07 -6.92
N GLU A 205 -0.29 12.73 -5.83
CA GLU A 205 -0.79 14.08 -5.46
C GLU A 205 0.36 15.07 -5.18
N PRO A 206 1.29 15.30 -6.13
CA PRO A 206 2.49 16.09 -5.89
C PRO A 206 2.21 17.54 -5.50
N SER A 207 1.09 18.11 -5.92
CA SER A 207 0.66 19.45 -5.53
C SER A 207 0.35 19.58 -4.03
N THR A 208 -0.07 18.49 -3.39
CA THR A 208 -0.40 18.43 -1.96
C THR A 208 0.78 17.93 -1.13
N THR A 209 1.48 16.92 -1.62
CA THR A 209 2.51 16.20 -0.87
C THR A 209 3.92 16.77 -1.11
N GLY A 210 4.12 17.44 -2.24
CA GLY A 210 5.42 17.92 -2.71
C GLY A 210 6.36 16.80 -3.16
N ILE A 211 5.87 15.58 -3.40
CA ILE A 211 6.68 14.44 -3.84
C ILE A 211 6.32 14.08 -5.28
N ASP A 212 7.33 14.00 -6.13
CA ASP A 212 7.17 13.76 -7.57
C ASP A 212 7.41 12.32 -8.00
N ILE A 213 8.32 11.64 -7.31
CA ILE A 213 8.77 10.31 -7.68
C ILE A 213 9.20 9.53 -6.42
N TYR A 214 8.85 8.25 -6.36
CA TYR A 214 9.35 7.30 -5.38
C TYR A 214 10.37 6.37 -6.03
N MET A 215 11.49 6.14 -5.35
CA MET A 215 12.51 5.17 -5.74
C MET A 215 12.98 4.40 -4.52
N GLY A 216 13.06 3.08 -4.60
CA GLY A 216 13.65 2.32 -3.50
C GLY A 216 13.34 0.83 -3.54
N ILE A 217 13.84 0.14 -2.53
CA ILE A 217 13.64 -1.29 -2.30
C ILE A 217 12.91 -1.43 -0.97
N GLY A 218 11.74 -2.04 -1.01
CA GLY A 218 10.91 -2.38 0.15
C GLY A 218 10.25 -3.73 -0.04
N GLY A 219 9.28 -4.10 0.76
CA GLY A 219 8.59 -5.37 0.61
C GLY A 219 7.79 -5.47 -0.69
N ALA A 220 7.74 -6.65 -1.28
CA ALA A 220 6.95 -6.90 -2.47
C ALA A 220 5.43 -6.87 -2.19
N PRO A 221 4.94 -7.35 -1.03
CA PRO A 221 3.55 -7.20 -0.62
C PRO A 221 3.07 -5.75 -0.67
N GLU A 222 3.82 -4.82 -0.08
CA GLU A 222 3.52 -3.38 -0.08
C GLU A 222 3.57 -2.80 -1.51
N GLY A 223 4.40 -3.38 -2.39
CA GLY A 223 4.43 -3.01 -3.81
C GLY A 223 3.10 -3.29 -4.53
N VAL A 224 2.44 -4.41 -4.23
CA VAL A 224 1.12 -4.75 -4.79
C VAL A 224 0.03 -3.85 -4.22
N LEU A 225 0.07 -3.56 -2.92
CA LEU A 225 -0.83 -2.59 -2.28
C LEU A 225 -0.68 -1.19 -2.88
N ALA A 226 0.55 -0.73 -3.07
CA ALA A 226 0.85 0.55 -3.72
C ALA A 226 0.36 0.58 -5.18
N ALA A 227 0.49 -0.53 -5.91
CA ALA A 227 -0.05 -0.66 -7.27
C ALA A 227 -1.58 -0.55 -7.29
N ALA A 228 -2.27 -1.16 -6.31
CA ALA A 228 -3.73 -1.05 -6.18
C ALA A 228 -4.15 0.41 -5.89
N ALA A 229 -3.44 1.11 -5.01
CA ALA A 229 -3.67 2.54 -4.75
C ALA A 229 -3.47 3.38 -6.02
N LEU A 230 -2.33 3.22 -6.71
CA LEU A 230 -2.03 3.98 -7.92
C LEU A 230 -2.97 3.62 -9.10
N LYS A 231 -3.53 2.40 -9.13
CA LYS A 231 -4.57 2.05 -10.09
C LYS A 231 -5.83 2.90 -9.90
N CYS A 232 -6.16 3.23 -8.67
CA CYS A 232 -7.26 4.14 -8.34
C CYS A 232 -6.91 5.61 -8.63
N MET A 233 -5.67 6.01 -8.41
CA MET A 233 -5.19 7.40 -8.51
C MET A 233 -4.67 7.78 -9.91
N GLY A 234 -4.51 6.81 -10.81
CA GLY A 234 -4.03 7.03 -12.18
C GLY A 234 -2.51 7.16 -12.33
N GLY A 235 -1.74 6.93 -11.26
CA GLY A 235 -0.28 6.93 -11.28
C GLY A 235 0.32 5.69 -11.96
N GLN A 236 1.65 5.62 -12.00
CA GLN A 236 2.43 4.51 -12.56
C GLN A 236 3.37 3.95 -11.51
N ILE A 237 3.49 2.63 -11.46
CA ILE A 237 4.50 1.94 -10.65
C ILE A 237 5.09 0.79 -11.44
N TYR A 238 6.39 0.60 -11.28
CA TYR A 238 7.18 -0.50 -11.81
C TYR A 238 7.83 -1.22 -10.64
N GLY A 239 7.76 -2.55 -10.62
CA GLY A 239 8.32 -3.38 -9.57
C GLY A 239 9.14 -4.54 -10.13
N ARG A 240 10.31 -4.83 -9.55
CA ARG A 240 11.12 -6.01 -9.83
C ARG A 240 11.42 -6.71 -8.52
N LEU A 241 11.10 -8.01 -8.43
CA LEU A 241 11.36 -8.81 -7.24
C LEU A 241 12.86 -8.98 -7.02
N ILE A 242 13.27 -8.95 -5.76
CA ILE A 242 14.67 -9.14 -5.36
C ILE A 242 14.72 -10.32 -4.40
N PHE A 243 15.54 -11.31 -4.74
CA PHE A 243 15.72 -12.53 -3.97
C PHE A 243 17.07 -12.54 -3.30
N ARG A 244 17.09 -12.72 -1.98
CA ARG A 244 18.32 -12.74 -1.16
C ARG A 244 18.94 -14.13 -1.06
N ASN A 245 18.13 -15.18 -1.29
CA ASN A 245 18.53 -16.58 -1.15
C ASN A 245 17.62 -17.50 -1.98
N ASP A 246 17.96 -18.79 -2.01
CA ASP A 246 17.22 -19.78 -2.80
C ASP A 246 15.86 -20.15 -2.17
N ASP A 247 15.67 -19.99 -0.85
CA ASP A 247 14.38 -20.22 -0.20
C ASP A 247 13.35 -19.19 -0.66
N GLU A 248 13.75 -17.91 -0.81
CA GLU A 248 12.90 -16.86 -1.38
C GLU A 248 12.52 -17.15 -2.82
N LYS A 249 13.46 -17.66 -3.64
CA LYS A 249 13.16 -18.10 -5.00
C LYS A 249 12.19 -19.28 -5.02
N ALA A 250 12.35 -20.24 -4.11
CA ALA A 250 11.45 -21.38 -4.00
C ALA A 250 10.04 -20.94 -3.63
N ARG A 251 9.85 -19.99 -2.70
CA ARG A 251 8.55 -19.38 -2.39
C ARG A 251 7.94 -18.69 -3.61
N ALA A 252 8.76 -17.94 -4.37
CA ALA A 252 8.31 -17.26 -5.58
C ALA A 252 7.82 -18.25 -6.65
N ILE A 253 8.52 -19.37 -6.87
CA ILE A 253 8.09 -20.42 -7.78
C ILE A 253 6.75 -21.00 -7.32
N LYS A 254 6.58 -21.25 -6.02
CA LYS A 254 5.33 -21.76 -5.43
C LYS A 254 4.18 -20.75 -5.60
N ALA A 255 4.46 -19.46 -5.57
CA ALA A 255 3.53 -18.37 -5.87
C ALA A 255 3.26 -18.19 -7.38
N GLY A 256 3.91 -18.97 -8.25
CA GLY A 256 3.70 -18.94 -9.70
C GLY A 256 4.61 -17.99 -10.47
N ILE A 257 5.61 -17.41 -9.83
CA ILE A 257 6.62 -16.55 -10.47
C ILE A 257 7.58 -17.41 -11.28
N LYS A 258 7.68 -17.15 -12.58
CA LYS A 258 8.51 -17.92 -13.51
C LYS A 258 9.74 -17.18 -14.00
N ASP A 259 9.66 -15.85 -14.04
CA ASP A 259 10.72 -14.95 -14.48
C ASP A 259 11.13 -14.05 -13.31
N PHE A 260 12.35 -14.24 -12.82
CA PHE A 260 12.86 -13.56 -11.65
C PHE A 260 13.38 -12.13 -11.94
N ASP A 261 13.63 -11.84 -13.22
CA ASP A 261 14.12 -10.52 -13.66
C ASP A 261 13.00 -9.64 -14.21
N ARG A 262 11.75 -10.17 -14.21
CA ARG A 262 10.59 -9.48 -14.76
C ARG A 262 10.33 -8.18 -14.03
N ILE A 263 10.13 -7.13 -14.81
CA ILE A 263 9.58 -5.85 -14.33
C ILE A 263 8.06 -5.92 -14.48
N TYR A 264 7.36 -5.80 -13.38
CA TYR A 264 5.91 -5.74 -13.32
C TYR A 264 5.46 -4.29 -13.39
N THR A 265 4.52 -4.01 -14.26
CA THR A 265 3.78 -2.75 -14.29
C THR A 265 2.62 -2.77 -13.29
N LYS A 266 2.05 -1.60 -13.01
CA LYS A 266 0.81 -1.47 -12.21
C LYS A 266 -0.30 -2.44 -12.67
N ASP A 267 -0.52 -2.50 -13.99
CA ASP A 267 -1.61 -3.30 -14.56
C ASP A 267 -1.33 -4.80 -14.62
N GLU A 268 -0.08 -5.21 -14.43
CA GLU A 268 0.32 -6.60 -14.25
C GLU A 268 0.28 -7.01 -12.76
N MET A 269 0.55 -6.09 -11.83
CA MET A 269 0.38 -6.33 -10.40
C MET A 269 -1.11 -6.34 -9.99
N VAL A 270 -1.94 -5.53 -10.65
CA VAL A 270 -3.38 -5.44 -10.40
C VAL A 270 -4.11 -5.41 -11.75
N THR A 271 -4.61 -6.57 -12.17
CA THR A 271 -5.10 -6.79 -13.55
C THR A 271 -6.53 -6.33 -13.79
N GLN A 272 -7.35 -6.20 -12.73
CA GLN A 272 -8.76 -5.82 -12.82
C GLN A 272 -9.07 -4.61 -11.93
N ASP A 273 -10.34 -4.17 -11.94
CA ASP A 273 -10.78 -3.08 -11.07
C ASP A 273 -10.70 -3.46 -9.59
N VAL A 274 -10.31 -2.48 -8.77
CA VAL A 274 -10.14 -2.65 -7.33
C VAL A 274 -10.79 -1.52 -6.55
N ILE A 275 -11.12 -1.81 -5.30
CA ILE A 275 -11.39 -0.84 -4.23
C ILE A 275 -10.14 -0.80 -3.36
N PHE A 276 -9.74 0.39 -2.93
CA PHE A 276 -8.66 0.60 -1.99
C PHE A 276 -9.13 1.50 -0.85
N ALA A 277 -8.79 1.15 0.38
CA ALA A 277 -9.05 1.99 1.54
C ALA A 277 -7.77 2.13 2.37
N ALA A 278 -7.52 3.34 2.89
CA ALA A 278 -6.47 3.62 3.85
C ALA A 278 -7.01 4.53 4.95
N THR A 279 -6.72 4.20 6.21
CA THR A 279 -7.12 5.00 7.38
C THR A 279 -5.88 5.43 8.15
N GLY A 280 -5.82 6.72 8.54
CA GLY A 280 -4.71 7.24 9.33
C GLY A 280 -4.71 6.69 10.75
N VAL A 281 -3.54 6.26 11.23
CA VAL A 281 -3.31 5.88 12.63
C VAL A 281 -2.59 7.01 13.34
N THR A 282 -1.36 7.32 12.93
CA THR A 282 -0.63 8.52 13.35
C THR A 282 -0.75 9.61 12.29
N GLY A 283 -0.67 10.89 12.70
CA GLY A 283 -0.83 11.99 11.75
C GLY A 283 0.28 12.04 10.71
N GLY A 284 -0.07 12.34 9.47
CA GLY A 284 0.89 12.40 8.38
C GLY A 284 0.45 13.31 7.23
N SER A 285 1.25 13.33 6.17
CA SER A 285 0.96 14.16 4.99
C SER A 285 -0.21 13.62 4.14
N LEU A 286 -0.55 12.33 4.26
CA LEU A 286 -1.65 11.73 3.54
C LEU A 286 -2.96 11.79 4.32
N LEU A 287 -2.93 11.42 5.61
CA LEU A 287 -4.08 11.34 6.49
C LEU A 287 -3.74 11.86 7.89
N PRO A 288 -4.67 12.52 8.59
CA PRO A 288 -4.49 12.91 9.98
C PRO A 288 -4.50 11.71 10.92
N ALA A 289 -3.98 11.92 12.14
CA ALA A 289 -4.08 10.94 13.22
C ALA A 289 -5.52 10.70 13.65
N ILE A 290 -5.77 9.54 14.23
CA ILE A 290 -6.98 9.26 14.99
C ILE A 290 -7.12 10.30 16.11
N LYS A 291 -8.33 10.83 16.26
CA LYS A 291 -8.66 11.77 17.34
C LYS A 291 -9.58 11.10 18.35
N ARG A 292 -9.20 11.13 19.63
CA ARG A 292 -10.04 10.68 20.73
C ARG A 292 -10.63 11.88 21.47
N GLU A 293 -11.93 11.89 21.61
CA GLU A 293 -12.68 12.90 22.35
C GLU A 293 -13.58 12.17 23.37
N VAL A 294 -14.10 12.89 24.35
CA VAL A 294 -15.04 12.30 25.32
C VAL A 294 -16.25 11.71 24.58
N GLY A 295 -16.41 10.40 24.67
CA GLY A 295 -17.52 9.67 24.06
C GLY A 295 -17.38 9.40 22.56
N PHE A 296 -16.26 9.77 21.92
CA PHE A 296 -16.08 9.57 20.48
C PHE A 296 -14.63 9.30 20.08
N VAL A 297 -14.48 8.51 19.00
CA VAL A 297 -13.24 8.36 18.22
C VAL A 297 -13.50 8.84 16.80
N THR A 298 -12.64 9.70 16.27
CA THR A 298 -12.74 10.20 14.90
C THR A 298 -11.60 9.65 14.06
N THR A 299 -11.93 9.04 12.93
CA THR A 299 -10.99 8.55 11.91
C THR A 299 -11.14 9.35 10.63
N GLU A 300 -10.07 9.42 9.83
CA GLU A 300 -10.14 9.86 8.44
C GLU A 300 -9.63 8.75 7.52
N THR A 301 -10.42 8.45 6.49
CA THR A 301 -10.20 7.34 5.56
C THR A 301 -10.22 7.86 4.12
N ILE A 302 -9.21 7.48 3.32
CA ILE A 302 -9.27 7.58 1.87
C ILE A 302 -9.89 6.28 1.34
N LEU A 303 -10.98 6.42 0.58
CA LEU A 303 -11.67 5.32 -0.08
C LEU A 303 -11.66 5.57 -1.58
N MET A 304 -11.12 4.64 -2.35
CA MET A 304 -10.90 4.79 -3.78
C MET A 304 -11.46 3.62 -4.57
N ARG A 305 -11.86 3.90 -5.82
CA ARG A 305 -12.35 2.90 -6.77
C ARG A 305 -11.72 3.11 -8.14
N SER A 306 -10.99 2.13 -8.65
CA SER A 306 -10.30 2.25 -9.94
C SER A 306 -11.27 2.34 -11.12
N LYS A 307 -12.38 1.62 -11.08
CA LYS A 307 -13.42 1.61 -12.13
C LYS A 307 -13.95 3.00 -12.49
N THR A 308 -13.97 3.90 -11.54
CA THR A 308 -14.52 5.26 -11.71
C THR A 308 -13.48 6.35 -11.50
N GLY A 309 -12.25 6.01 -11.09
CA GLY A 309 -11.24 6.98 -10.67
C GLY A 309 -11.69 7.85 -9.48
N SER A 310 -12.71 7.40 -8.73
CA SER A 310 -13.25 8.19 -7.64
C SER A 310 -12.42 8.04 -6.38
N ILE A 311 -12.07 9.18 -5.78
CA ILE A 311 -11.38 9.28 -4.49
C ILE A 311 -12.32 10.00 -3.53
N ARG A 312 -12.54 9.42 -2.36
CA ARG A 312 -13.29 10.02 -1.26
C ARG A 312 -12.42 10.11 -0.03
N ARG A 313 -12.46 11.26 0.63
CA ARG A 313 -11.98 11.42 1.99
C ARG A 313 -13.19 11.41 2.92
N MET A 314 -13.18 10.50 3.89
CA MET A 314 -14.31 10.25 4.78
C MET A 314 -13.86 10.50 6.21
N ILE A 315 -14.57 11.36 6.90
CA ILE A 315 -14.42 11.56 8.35
C ILE A 315 -15.55 10.77 9.02
N TYR A 316 -15.17 9.84 9.87
CA TYR A 316 -16.11 9.03 10.63
C TYR A 316 -15.93 9.30 12.11
N LYS A 317 -17.02 9.77 12.76
CA LYS A 317 -17.07 9.98 14.21
C LYS A 317 -17.83 8.83 14.85
N ASN A 318 -17.06 7.93 15.50
CA ASN A 318 -17.56 6.70 16.09
C ASN A 318 -17.81 6.90 17.58
N PRO A 319 -19.04 6.66 18.11
CA PRO A 319 -19.31 6.70 19.53
C PRO A 319 -18.48 5.62 20.26
N THR A 320 -17.82 5.99 21.36
CA THR A 320 -17.25 5.02 22.30
C THR A 320 -18.31 4.74 23.34
N GLY A 321 -18.89 3.54 23.28
CA GLY A 321 -19.90 3.07 24.25
C GLY A 321 -19.33 2.90 25.64
#